data_737cc93f7519bc96e91e1d859c9d865f
#
_entry.id   737cc93f7519bc96e91e1d859c9d865f
#
_cell.length_a   1.000
_cell.length_b   1.000
_cell.length_c   1.000
_cell.angle_alpha   90.00
_cell.angle_beta   90.00
_cell.angle_gamma   90.00
#
_symmetry.space_group_name_H-M   'P 1'
#
loop_
_entity.id
_entity.type
_entity.pdbx_description
1 polymer ?
#
loop_
_entity_poly.entity_id
_entity_poly.type
_entity_poly.pdbx_seq_one_letter_code
_entity_poly.pdbx_strand_id
1 'polypeptide(L)'
;METAITMITDDRFYYRGHDALVLATTRSVEQVAALIWTGDFSAESSLFSRALSDSMLARYHKICSSLAGLTPLEAFQVCLPLVALDDIAAYDLRAEAVAQTGTRILQLLALVATGGQHATRGIAHTVQQGWVPYDERAKALLSAALILCADQELNVTTFTARCVASAGSTPYAVVCSGLSALQGIKHAGQTERIEAFLRETDAPSNVRTSITNLLKRGESIPGFGEVVPGFGSVFYPVGDPRGKLLLELTAEVYPQSPAVLLAQRVTEETNTLLGERPTIFFGLVTMARALNLPPGGAIALFA
;
A
#
# COMPACT_ATOMS: atom_id res chain seq x y z
N MET A 1 -17.97 -16.66 -0.48
CA MET A 1 -16.64 -16.86 0.16
C MET A 1 -16.60 -15.91 1.35
N GLU A 2 -16.19 -16.37 2.52
CA GLU A 2 -16.11 -15.55 3.73
C GLU A 2 -14.65 -15.30 4.09
N THR A 3 -14.36 -14.16 4.72
CA THR A 3 -13.05 -13.86 5.29
C THR A 3 -13.18 -13.61 6.80
N ALA A 4 -12.23 -14.11 7.59
CA ALA A 4 -12.12 -13.84 9.02
C ALA A 4 -11.06 -12.75 9.32
N ILE A 5 -10.51 -12.10 8.29
CA ILE A 5 -9.42 -11.13 8.42
C ILE A 5 -10.00 -9.73 8.49
N THR A 6 -10.67 -9.29 7.44
CA THR A 6 -11.18 -7.92 7.33
C THR A 6 -12.70 -7.89 7.37
N MET A 7 -13.25 -6.95 8.12
CA MET A 7 -14.67 -6.58 8.10
C MET A 7 -14.78 -5.10 7.75
N ILE A 8 -15.60 -4.79 6.76
CA ILE A 8 -15.87 -3.41 6.31
C ILE A 8 -17.30 -3.04 6.73
N THR A 9 -17.45 -1.86 7.30
CA THR A 9 -18.74 -1.21 7.60
C THR A 9 -18.84 0.09 6.80
N ASP A 10 -19.95 0.82 6.91
CA ASP A 10 -20.18 2.04 6.14
C ASP A 10 -19.10 3.12 6.33
N ASP A 11 -18.51 3.20 7.51
CA ASP A 11 -17.56 4.25 7.90
C ASP A 11 -16.25 3.74 8.53
N ARG A 12 -16.12 2.43 8.73
CA ARG A 12 -14.96 1.81 9.40
C ARG A 12 -14.58 0.48 8.78
N PHE A 13 -13.37 0.03 9.10
CA PHE A 13 -12.94 -1.32 8.80
C PHE A 13 -12.05 -1.88 9.92
N TYR A 14 -12.04 -3.21 10.02
CA TYR A 14 -11.46 -3.93 11.14
C TYR A 14 -10.58 -5.06 10.64
N TYR A 15 -9.42 -5.24 11.28
CA TYR A 15 -8.58 -6.43 11.11
C TYR A 15 -8.77 -7.33 12.32
N ARG A 16 -9.27 -8.55 12.11
CA ARG A 16 -9.53 -9.52 13.20
C ARG A 16 -10.33 -8.91 14.36
N GLY A 17 -11.28 -8.03 14.06
CA GLY A 17 -12.12 -7.37 15.05
C GLY A 17 -11.52 -6.11 15.70
N HIS A 18 -10.30 -5.72 15.35
CA HIS A 18 -9.67 -4.49 15.82
C HIS A 18 -9.83 -3.37 14.79
N ASP A 19 -10.23 -2.18 15.23
CA ASP A 19 -10.38 -1.00 14.36
C ASP A 19 -9.05 -0.66 13.68
N ALA A 20 -9.00 -0.77 12.36
CA ALA A 20 -7.76 -0.59 11.59
C ALA A 20 -7.28 0.86 11.57
N LEU A 21 -8.17 1.86 11.74
CA LEU A 21 -7.77 3.27 11.88
C LEU A 21 -7.02 3.50 13.19
N VAL A 22 -7.47 2.85 14.28
CA VAL A 22 -6.77 2.89 15.56
C VAL A 22 -5.43 2.15 15.46
N LEU A 23 -5.40 0.98 14.81
CA LEU A 23 -4.16 0.23 14.62
C LEU A 23 -3.11 1.05 13.83
N ALA A 24 -3.53 1.79 12.81
CA ALA A 24 -2.64 2.61 11.97
C ALA A 24 -1.86 3.67 12.77
N THR A 25 -2.40 4.13 13.90
CA THR A 25 -1.79 5.17 14.73
C THR A 25 -1.17 4.65 16.03
N THR A 26 -1.43 3.38 16.40
CA THR A 26 -1.04 2.85 17.72
C THR A 26 -0.16 1.60 17.65
N ARG A 27 -0.03 0.97 16.48
CA ARG A 27 0.68 -0.29 16.31
C ARG A 27 1.75 -0.20 15.23
N SER A 28 2.73 -1.11 15.28
CA SER A 28 3.70 -1.28 14.20
C SER A 28 3.13 -2.15 13.07
N VAL A 29 3.72 -2.05 11.88
CA VAL A 29 3.40 -2.89 10.73
C VAL A 29 3.56 -4.38 11.10
N GLU A 30 4.61 -4.71 11.83
CA GLU A 30 4.94 -6.07 12.29
C GLU A 30 3.87 -6.64 13.23
N GLN A 31 3.38 -5.81 14.16
CA GLN A 31 2.28 -6.20 15.06
C GLN A 31 0.99 -6.46 14.30
N VAL A 32 0.67 -5.60 13.33
CA VAL A 32 -0.54 -5.78 12.51
C VAL A 32 -0.41 -7.00 11.59
N ALA A 33 0.75 -7.23 11.00
CA ALA A 33 1.02 -8.44 10.23
C ALA A 33 0.85 -9.71 11.08
N ALA A 34 1.41 -9.72 12.30
CA ALA A 34 1.24 -10.83 13.25
C ALA A 34 -0.25 -11.06 13.58
N LEU A 35 -1.00 -10.00 13.88
CA LEU A 35 -2.44 -10.08 14.11
C LEU A 35 -3.18 -10.70 12.91
N ILE A 36 -2.93 -10.21 11.70
CA ILE A 36 -3.61 -10.68 10.49
C ILE A 36 -3.34 -12.17 10.25
N TRP A 37 -2.08 -12.60 10.39
CA TRP A 37 -1.66 -13.96 10.08
C TRP A 37 -2.01 -14.98 11.17
N THR A 38 -1.88 -14.61 12.45
CA THR A 38 -2.01 -15.53 13.58
C THR A 38 -3.21 -15.26 14.48
N GLY A 39 -3.77 -14.04 14.43
CA GLY A 39 -4.79 -13.58 15.39
C GLY A 39 -4.20 -13.01 16.68
N ASP A 40 -2.87 -12.93 16.81
CA ASP A 40 -2.19 -12.52 18.04
C ASP A 40 -1.06 -11.52 17.75
N PHE A 41 -1.12 -10.32 18.36
CA PHE A 41 -0.08 -9.30 18.27
C PHE A 41 1.27 -9.78 18.85
N SER A 42 1.26 -10.64 19.87
CA SER A 42 2.47 -11.10 20.55
C SER A 42 3.35 -12.00 19.68
N ALA A 43 2.79 -12.58 18.62
CA ALA A 43 3.52 -13.39 17.64
C ALA A 43 4.55 -12.55 16.85
N GLU A 44 4.44 -11.24 16.83
CA GLU A 44 5.40 -10.31 16.19
C GLU A 44 6.83 -10.62 16.60
N SER A 45 7.10 -10.74 17.89
CA SER A 45 8.45 -10.95 18.42
C SER A 45 9.11 -12.24 17.89
N SER A 46 8.34 -13.30 17.64
CA SER A 46 8.85 -14.56 17.07
C SER A 46 8.96 -14.49 15.54
N LEU A 47 7.97 -13.91 14.86
CA LEU A 47 7.92 -13.83 13.42
C LEU A 47 9.03 -12.93 12.85
N PHE A 48 9.21 -11.74 13.43
CA PHE A 48 10.20 -10.75 12.97
C PHE A 48 11.54 -10.81 13.71
N SER A 49 11.82 -11.91 14.44
CA SER A 49 13.09 -12.10 15.14
C SER A 49 14.28 -12.29 14.19
N ARG A 50 14.04 -12.79 12.99
CA ARG A 50 15.07 -13.14 12.00
C ARG A 50 15.09 -12.15 10.85
N ALA A 51 16.30 -11.81 10.41
CA ALA A 51 16.51 -11.12 9.14
C ALA A 51 16.41 -12.11 7.96
N LEU A 52 16.41 -11.56 6.73
CA LEU A 52 16.58 -12.34 5.52
C LEU A 52 17.86 -13.18 5.59
N SER A 53 17.84 -14.41 5.05
CA SER A 53 19.04 -15.26 5.03
C SER A 53 20.12 -14.69 4.11
N ASP A 54 21.37 -15.04 4.40
CA ASP A 54 22.50 -14.60 3.58
C ASP A 54 22.37 -15.05 2.12
N SER A 55 21.79 -16.23 1.85
CA SER A 55 21.54 -16.72 0.50
C SER A 55 20.51 -15.87 -0.25
N MET A 56 19.42 -15.48 0.40
CA MET A 56 18.41 -14.57 -0.17
C MET A 56 18.98 -13.18 -0.44
N LEU A 57 19.75 -12.63 0.50
CA LEU A 57 20.41 -11.34 0.32
C LEU A 57 21.46 -11.40 -0.82
N ALA A 58 22.26 -12.46 -0.88
CA ALA A 58 23.22 -12.65 -1.96
C ALA A 58 22.54 -12.77 -3.34
N ARG A 59 21.36 -13.43 -3.41
CA ARG A 59 20.55 -13.48 -4.62
C ARG A 59 20.03 -12.09 -5.00
N TYR A 60 19.43 -11.38 -4.05
CA TYR A 60 18.97 -10.02 -4.26
C TYR A 60 20.09 -9.11 -4.78
N HIS A 61 21.26 -9.10 -4.15
CA HIS A 61 22.39 -8.28 -4.56
C HIS A 61 22.88 -8.59 -5.98
N LYS A 62 22.83 -9.87 -6.40
CA LYS A 62 23.18 -10.26 -7.77
C LYS A 62 22.25 -9.68 -8.84
N ILE A 63 20.96 -9.51 -8.52
CA ILE A 63 19.97 -9.02 -9.46
C ILE A 63 19.67 -7.51 -9.31
N CYS A 64 20.16 -6.89 -8.24
CA CYS A 64 19.86 -5.50 -7.91
C CYS A 64 20.15 -4.52 -9.06
N SER A 65 21.27 -4.69 -9.76
CA SER A 65 21.59 -3.87 -10.94
C SER A 65 20.61 -4.02 -12.10
N SER A 66 19.99 -5.19 -12.23
CA SER A 66 18.98 -5.46 -13.26
C SER A 66 17.60 -4.87 -12.89
N LEU A 67 17.41 -4.45 -11.65
CA LEU A 67 16.18 -3.78 -11.19
C LEU A 67 16.24 -2.26 -11.41
N ALA A 68 17.40 -1.72 -11.78
CA ALA A 68 17.58 -0.29 -12.00
C ALA A 68 16.67 0.22 -13.13
N GLY A 69 15.93 1.29 -12.85
CA GLY A 69 14.99 1.89 -13.81
C GLY A 69 13.60 1.25 -13.83
N LEU A 70 13.39 0.13 -13.12
CA LEU A 70 12.05 -0.42 -12.91
C LEU A 70 11.31 0.37 -11.83
N THR A 71 9.99 0.45 -11.96
CA THR A 71 9.14 0.88 -10.85
C THR A 71 9.19 -0.15 -9.73
N PRO A 72 8.90 0.22 -8.46
CA PRO A 72 8.90 -0.75 -7.37
C PRO A 72 8.03 -1.98 -7.63
N LEU A 73 6.86 -1.81 -8.24
CA LEU A 73 5.94 -2.92 -8.54
C LEU A 73 6.54 -3.90 -9.57
N GLU A 74 7.20 -3.39 -10.61
CA GLU A 74 7.90 -4.22 -11.59
C GLU A 74 9.10 -4.93 -10.94
N ALA A 75 9.87 -4.22 -10.11
CA ALA A 75 10.99 -4.78 -9.37
C ALA A 75 10.55 -5.91 -8.42
N PHE A 76 9.40 -5.78 -7.75
CA PHE A 76 8.81 -6.86 -6.93
C PHE A 76 8.56 -8.12 -7.75
N GLN A 77 7.94 -7.98 -8.92
CA GLN A 77 7.59 -9.12 -9.78
C GLN A 77 8.81 -9.82 -10.39
N VAL A 78 9.89 -9.10 -10.62
CA VAL A 78 11.17 -9.71 -11.07
C VAL A 78 11.89 -10.35 -9.89
N CYS A 79 11.96 -9.70 -8.74
CA CYS A 79 12.76 -10.13 -7.61
C CYS A 79 12.18 -11.34 -6.88
N LEU A 80 10.86 -11.35 -6.60
CA LEU A 80 10.23 -12.40 -5.80
C LEU A 80 10.46 -13.82 -6.33
N PRO A 81 10.21 -14.14 -7.61
CA PRO A 81 10.45 -15.49 -8.14
C PRO A 81 11.91 -15.93 -8.07
N LEU A 82 12.85 -14.98 -8.26
CA LEU A 82 14.26 -15.29 -8.23
C LEU A 82 14.77 -15.57 -6.81
N VAL A 83 14.35 -14.76 -5.83
CA VAL A 83 14.76 -14.94 -4.43
C VAL A 83 14.08 -16.17 -3.81
N ALA A 84 12.87 -16.52 -4.25
CA ALA A 84 12.15 -17.73 -3.81
C ALA A 84 12.97 -19.01 -4.00
N LEU A 85 13.90 -19.05 -4.98
CA LEU A 85 14.78 -20.20 -5.23
C LEU A 85 15.70 -20.53 -4.04
N ASP A 86 16.00 -19.55 -3.20
CA ASP A 86 16.86 -19.70 -2.01
C ASP A 86 16.05 -19.86 -0.70
N ASP A 87 14.71 -19.93 -0.80
CA ASP A 87 13.82 -20.12 0.36
C ASP A 87 13.07 -21.46 0.31
N ILE A 88 13.78 -22.55 0.58
CA ILE A 88 13.18 -23.89 0.60
C ILE A 88 12.05 -24.01 1.63
N ALA A 89 12.08 -23.23 2.72
CA ALA A 89 11.05 -23.23 3.74
C ALA A 89 9.69 -22.73 3.21
N ALA A 90 9.65 -22.04 2.08
CA ALA A 90 8.40 -21.60 1.46
C ALA A 90 7.51 -22.73 0.94
N TYR A 91 8.03 -23.96 0.82
CA TYR A 91 7.25 -25.15 0.48
C TYR A 91 6.51 -25.77 1.68
N ASP A 92 6.80 -25.33 2.89
CA ASP A 92 6.02 -25.71 4.07
C ASP A 92 4.78 -24.80 4.16
N LEU A 93 3.61 -25.37 3.86
CA LEU A 93 2.33 -24.66 3.80
C LEU A 93 1.55 -24.71 5.13
N ARG A 94 2.16 -25.17 6.22
CA ARG A 94 1.55 -25.03 7.55
C ARG A 94 1.45 -23.56 7.93
N ALA A 95 0.38 -23.20 8.64
CA ALA A 95 0.05 -21.79 8.91
C ALA A 95 1.23 -20.99 9.51
N GLU A 96 1.95 -21.57 10.47
CA GLU A 96 3.12 -20.95 11.10
C GLU A 96 4.26 -20.71 10.09
N ALA A 97 4.57 -21.69 9.25
CA ALA A 97 5.61 -21.58 8.24
C ALA A 97 5.25 -20.57 7.14
N VAL A 98 3.96 -20.50 6.77
CA VAL A 98 3.44 -19.50 5.84
C VAL A 98 3.60 -18.09 6.43
N ALA A 99 3.29 -17.87 7.71
CA ALA A 99 3.49 -16.59 8.37
C ALA A 99 4.97 -16.17 8.41
N GLN A 100 5.87 -17.11 8.70
CA GLN A 100 7.33 -16.87 8.65
C GLN A 100 7.81 -16.52 7.23
N THR A 101 7.27 -17.20 6.21
CA THR A 101 7.58 -16.87 4.81
C THR A 101 7.03 -15.49 4.45
N GLY A 102 5.83 -15.14 4.91
CA GLY A 102 5.26 -13.80 4.77
C GLY A 102 6.16 -12.70 5.33
N THR A 103 6.75 -12.95 6.51
CA THR A 103 7.73 -12.02 7.11
C THR A 103 8.93 -11.78 6.19
N ARG A 104 9.52 -12.86 5.63
CA ARG A 104 10.65 -12.74 4.71
C ARG A 104 10.27 -12.00 3.43
N ILE A 105 9.07 -12.24 2.90
CA ILE A 105 8.55 -11.53 1.73
C ILE A 105 8.41 -10.04 2.04
N LEU A 106 7.79 -9.64 3.17
CA LEU A 106 7.67 -8.23 3.55
C LEU A 106 9.01 -7.53 3.69
N GLN A 107 9.98 -8.17 4.37
CA GLN A 107 11.33 -7.64 4.50
C GLN A 107 12.01 -7.45 3.14
N LEU A 108 11.85 -8.44 2.24
CA LEU A 108 12.39 -8.37 0.88
C LEU A 108 11.75 -7.25 0.07
N LEU A 109 10.42 -7.11 0.12
CA LEU A 109 9.70 -6.06 -0.62
C LEU A 109 10.11 -4.66 -0.14
N ALA A 110 10.25 -4.44 1.17
CA ALA A 110 10.74 -3.18 1.71
C ALA A 110 12.17 -2.85 1.20
N LEU A 111 13.03 -3.87 1.15
CA LEU A 111 14.39 -3.73 0.64
C LEU A 111 14.41 -3.40 -0.87
N VAL A 112 13.62 -4.13 -1.65
CA VAL A 112 13.51 -3.94 -3.12
C VAL A 112 12.92 -2.56 -3.44
N ALA A 113 11.85 -2.14 -2.74
CA ALA A 113 11.21 -0.85 -2.97
C ALA A 113 12.16 0.33 -2.80
N THR A 114 13.12 0.18 -1.90
CA THR A 114 14.09 1.25 -1.57
C THR A 114 15.41 1.14 -2.32
N GLY A 115 15.65 0.05 -3.06
CA GLY A 115 16.96 -0.25 -3.64
C GLY A 115 18.06 -0.37 -2.58
N GLY A 116 17.67 -0.64 -1.31
CA GLY A 116 18.56 -0.66 -0.16
C GLY A 116 19.52 -1.85 -0.18
N GLN A 117 20.64 -1.70 0.55
CA GLN A 117 21.63 -2.76 0.71
C GLN A 117 21.32 -3.64 1.93
N HIS A 118 20.63 -3.11 2.92
CA HIS A 118 20.32 -3.78 4.17
C HIS A 118 18.90 -3.49 4.62
N ALA A 119 18.13 -4.53 4.93
CA ALA A 119 16.87 -4.38 5.64
C ALA A 119 17.17 -4.03 7.11
N THR A 120 16.47 -3.07 7.66
CA THR A 120 16.48 -2.78 9.09
C THR A 120 15.51 -3.73 9.83
N ARG A 121 15.48 -3.65 11.15
CA ARG A 121 14.56 -4.49 11.95
C ARG A 121 13.08 -4.17 11.79
N GLY A 122 12.74 -3.02 11.16
CA GLY A 122 11.35 -2.62 10.98
C GLY A 122 11.03 -2.27 9.53
N ILE A 123 9.88 -2.74 9.03
CA ILE A 123 9.45 -2.51 7.64
C ILE A 123 9.33 -1.00 7.35
N ALA A 124 8.55 -0.27 8.16
CA ALA A 124 8.39 1.18 8.00
C ALA A 124 9.70 1.94 8.16
N HIS A 125 10.61 1.46 9.01
CA HIS A 125 11.93 2.07 9.16
C HIS A 125 12.83 1.80 7.94
N THR A 126 12.80 0.59 7.37
CA THR A 126 13.52 0.28 6.13
C THR A 126 13.07 1.20 5.00
N VAL A 127 11.75 1.36 4.84
CA VAL A 127 11.17 2.24 3.81
C VAL A 127 11.54 3.69 4.06
N GLN A 128 11.46 4.18 5.29
CA GLN A 128 11.81 5.56 5.66
C GLN A 128 13.31 5.82 5.41
N GLN A 129 14.19 4.92 5.82
CA GLN A 129 15.64 5.09 5.60
C GLN A 129 16.01 5.05 4.10
N GLY A 130 15.30 4.27 3.30
CA GLY A 130 15.58 4.19 1.87
C GLY A 130 15.04 5.38 1.05
N TRP A 131 13.87 5.89 1.41
CA TRP A 131 13.21 6.94 0.62
C TRP A 131 13.39 8.36 1.18
N VAL A 132 13.37 8.50 2.51
CA VAL A 132 13.43 9.81 3.18
C VAL A 132 14.30 9.76 4.46
N PRO A 133 15.59 9.41 4.33
CA PRO A 133 16.46 9.09 5.48
C PRO A 133 16.62 10.25 6.47
N TYR A 134 16.41 11.48 6.03
CA TYR A 134 16.60 12.68 6.84
C TYR A 134 15.31 13.21 7.48
N ASP A 135 14.18 12.54 7.29
CA ASP A 135 12.90 12.94 7.89
C ASP A 135 12.31 11.82 8.76
N GLU A 136 12.65 11.86 10.04
CA GLU A 136 12.15 10.88 11.03
C GLU A 136 10.63 10.94 11.22
N ARG A 137 9.98 12.07 10.91
CA ARG A 137 8.53 12.22 11.01
C ARG A 137 7.79 11.34 10.00
N ALA A 138 8.43 11.07 8.87
CA ALA A 138 7.87 10.23 7.81
C ALA A 138 7.63 8.79 8.26
N LYS A 139 8.41 8.27 9.22
CA LYS A 139 8.32 6.87 9.66
C LYS A 139 6.93 6.50 10.17
N ALA A 140 6.33 7.31 11.04
CA ALA A 140 5.00 7.05 11.56
C ALA A 140 3.93 7.12 10.45
N LEU A 141 4.07 8.07 9.54
CA LEU A 141 3.16 8.25 8.41
C LEU A 141 3.24 7.08 7.41
N LEU A 142 4.45 6.61 7.08
CA LEU A 142 4.66 5.43 6.25
C LEU A 142 4.12 4.15 6.92
N SER A 143 4.30 4.02 8.24
CA SER A 143 3.71 2.92 9.01
C SER A 143 2.20 2.94 8.93
N ALA A 144 1.57 4.10 9.12
CA ALA A 144 0.12 4.24 9.02
C ALA A 144 -0.38 3.87 7.61
N ALA A 145 0.28 4.33 6.55
CA ALA A 145 -0.06 3.99 5.17
C ALA A 145 -0.02 2.47 4.91
N LEU A 146 1.06 1.80 5.33
CA LEU A 146 1.21 0.35 5.20
C LEU A 146 0.12 -0.41 5.96
N ILE A 147 -0.22 0.01 7.18
CA ILE A 147 -1.28 -0.62 7.99
C ILE A 147 -2.65 -0.42 7.35
N LEU A 148 -2.96 0.78 6.86
CA LEU A 148 -4.23 1.09 6.20
C LEU A 148 -4.43 0.30 4.90
N CYS A 149 -3.35 -0.19 4.29
CA CYS A 149 -3.35 -0.98 3.05
C CYS A 149 -3.16 -2.48 3.29
N ALA A 150 -3.02 -2.95 4.55
CA ALA A 150 -2.60 -4.32 4.84
C ALA A 150 -3.58 -5.41 4.35
N ASP A 151 -4.88 -5.14 4.32
CA ASP A 151 -5.89 -6.02 3.70
C ASP A 151 -7.16 -5.23 3.37
N GLN A 152 -7.88 -5.65 2.35
CA GLN A 152 -9.18 -5.06 1.97
C GLN A 152 -10.15 -6.18 1.53
N GLU A 153 -10.46 -7.09 2.43
CA GLU A 153 -11.43 -8.16 2.23
C GLU A 153 -11.12 -8.97 0.93
N LEU A 154 -12.12 -9.11 0.07
CA LEU A 154 -12.03 -9.90 -1.17
C LEU A 154 -11.94 -8.98 -2.41
N ASN A 155 -11.13 -7.95 -2.36
CA ASN A 155 -10.82 -7.19 -3.57
C ASN A 155 -10.17 -8.10 -4.63
N VAL A 156 -10.07 -7.64 -5.88
CA VAL A 156 -9.61 -8.49 -6.99
C VAL A 156 -8.19 -9.03 -6.78
N THR A 157 -7.32 -8.29 -6.12
CA THR A 157 -5.94 -8.73 -5.84
C THR A 157 -5.92 -9.83 -4.79
N THR A 158 -6.63 -9.64 -3.68
CA THR A 158 -6.77 -10.63 -2.62
C THR A 158 -7.50 -11.88 -3.14
N PHE A 159 -8.55 -11.72 -3.96
CA PHE A 159 -9.25 -12.84 -4.56
C PHE A 159 -8.33 -13.67 -5.47
N THR A 160 -7.54 -13.02 -6.32
CA THR A 160 -6.55 -13.68 -7.19
C THR A 160 -5.51 -14.44 -6.37
N ALA A 161 -4.95 -13.82 -5.33
CA ALA A 161 -4.01 -14.45 -4.42
C ALA A 161 -4.61 -15.70 -3.76
N ARG A 162 -5.86 -15.64 -3.29
CA ARG A 162 -6.56 -16.78 -2.67
C ARG A 162 -6.82 -17.91 -3.67
N CYS A 163 -7.16 -17.59 -4.93
CA CYS A 163 -7.30 -18.60 -5.98
C CYS A 163 -5.98 -19.36 -6.20
N VAL A 164 -4.85 -18.67 -6.27
CA VAL A 164 -3.54 -19.31 -6.43
C VAL A 164 -3.13 -20.10 -5.18
N ALA A 165 -3.41 -19.56 -3.99
CA ALA A 165 -3.16 -20.27 -2.73
C ALA A 165 -3.95 -21.58 -2.63
N SER A 166 -5.20 -21.62 -3.13
CA SER A 166 -6.05 -22.82 -3.11
C SER A 166 -5.48 -23.98 -3.93
N ALA A 167 -4.57 -23.69 -4.86
CA ALA A 167 -3.84 -24.70 -5.63
C ALA A 167 -2.62 -25.29 -4.87
N GLY A 168 -2.35 -24.85 -3.64
CA GLY A 168 -1.17 -25.28 -2.88
C GLY A 168 0.14 -24.61 -3.34
N SER A 169 0.06 -23.44 -3.94
CA SER A 169 1.23 -22.68 -4.37
C SER A 169 1.99 -22.08 -3.19
N THR A 170 3.31 -21.84 -3.36
CA THR A 170 4.12 -21.20 -2.34
C THR A 170 3.67 -19.75 -2.09
N PRO A 171 3.89 -19.16 -0.89
CA PRO A 171 3.56 -17.75 -0.61
C PRO A 171 4.15 -16.77 -1.63
N TYR A 172 5.33 -17.03 -2.17
CA TYR A 172 5.93 -16.20 -3.23
C TYR A 172 5.06 -16.17 -4.49
N ALA A 173 4.61 -17.33 -4.98
CA ALA A 173 3.75 -17.42 -6.15
C ALA A 173 2.39 -16.75 -5.90
N VAL A 174 1.86 -16.90 -4.69
CA VAL A 174 0.60 -16.26 -4.25
C VAL A 174 0.74 -14.73 -4.30
N VAL A 175 1.81 -14.17 -3.73
CA VAL A 175 2.06 -12.72 -3.76
C VAL A 175 2.30 -12.23 -5.18
N CYS A 176 3.09 -12.93 -6.01
CA CYS A 176 3.27 -12.59 -7.42
C CYS A 176 1.95 -12.51 -8.18
N SER A 177 1.00 -13.41 -7.92
CA SER A 177 -0.32 -13.39 -8.56
C SER A 177 -1.14 -12.17 -8.14
N GLY A 178 -1.11 -11.80 -6.86
CA GLY A 178 -1.71 -10.58 -6.35
C GLY A 178 -1.11 -9.33 -6.99
N LEU A 179 0.21 -9.25 -7.07
CA LEU A 179 0.93 -8.15 -7.73
C LEU A 179 0.57 -8.04 -9.23
N SER A 180 0.39 -9.18 -9.92
CA SER A 180 -0.05 -9.18 -11.32
C SER A 180 -1.46 -8.61 -11.49
N ALA A 181 -2.38 -8.94 -10.60
CA ALA A 181 -3.71 -8.33 -10.60
C ALA A 181 -3.67 -6.84 -10.23
N LEU A 182 -2.76 -6.44 -9.34
CA LEU A 182 -2.56 -5.05 -8.93
C LEU A 182 -2.07 -4.14 -10.06
N GLN A 183 -1.32 -4.65 -11.03
CA GLN A 183 -0.85 -3.88 -12.20
C GLN A 183 -1.99 -3.36 -13.09
N GLY A 184 -3.19 -3.91 -12.95
CA GLY A 184 -4.33 -3.51 -13.76
C GLY A 184 -4.67 -2.02 -13.61
N ILE A 185 -5.19 -1.43 -14.69
CA ILE A 185 -5.59 0.00 -14.76
C ILE A 185 -6.62 0.40 -13.70
N LYS A 186 -7.33 -0.59 -13.14
CA LYS A 186 -8.33 -0.39 -12.07
C LYS A 186 -7.71 -0.24 -10.67
N HIS A 187 -6.41 -0.51 -10.51
CA HIS A 187 -5.65 -0.39 -9.27
C HIS A 187 -4.40 0.49 -9.44
N ALA A 188 -3.31 -0.04 -9.99
CA ALA A 188 -2.09 0.74 -10.20
C ALA A 188 -2.34 1.97 -11.07
N GLY A 189 -3.14 1.84 -12.12
CA GLY A 189 -3.54 2.95 -12.96
C GLY A 189 -4.27 4.09 -12.24
N GLN A 190 -4.85 3.84 -11.05
CA GLN A 190 -5.49 4.90 -10.27
C GLN A 190 -4.46 5.88 -9.70
N THR A 191 -3.35 5.38 -9.14
CA THR A 191 -2.30 6.25 -8.61
C THR A 191 -1.68 7.11 -9.70
N GLU A 192 -1.48 6.56 -10.90
CA GLU A 192 -0.96 7.31 -12.05
C GLU A 192 -1.92 8.40 -12.55
N ARG A 193 -3.22 8.09 -12.60
CA ARG A 193 -4.26 9.06 -12.97
C ARG A 193 -4.35 10.21 -11.96
N ILE A 194 -4.29 9.91 -10.66
CA ILE A 194 -4.29 10.92 -9.61
C ILE A 194 -3.03 11.78 -9.71
N GLU A 195 -1.87 11.16 -9.90
CA GLU A 195 -0.59 11.85 -10.05
C GLU A 195 -0.60 12.81 -11.27
N ALA A 196 -1.12 12.35 -12.41
CA ALA A 196 -1.27 13.18 -13.61
C ALA A 196 -2.22 14.34 -13.35
N PHE A 197 -3.39 14.09 -12.75
CA PHE A 197 -4.36 15.13 -12.42
C PHE A 197 -3.80 16.20 -11.48
N LEU A 198 -3.11 15.79 -10.39
CA LEU A 198 -2.52 16.75 -9.45
C LEU A 198 -1.35 17.53 -10.07
N ARG A 199 -0.58 16.90 -10.96
CA ARG A 199 0.50 17.57 -11.69
C ARG A 199 -0.03 18.58 -12.71
N GLU A 200 -1.09 18.24 -13.46
CA GLU A 200 -1.73 19.13 -14.44
C GLU A 200 -2.47 20.28 -13.77
N THR A 201 -3.06 20.04 -12.60
CA THR A 201 -3.72 21.07 -11.81
C THR A 201 -2.72 22.08 -11.24
N ASP A 202 -1.54 21.60 -10.83
CA ASP A 202 -0.36 22.35 -10.39
C ASP A 202 -0.57 23.20 -9.12
N ALA A 203 -1.59 24.07 -9.09
CA ALA A 203 -1.81 25.03 -7.99
C ALA A 203 -3.26 25.02 -7.48
N PRO A 204 -3.49 25.34 -6.19
CA PRO A 204 -4.82 25.43 -5.60
C PRO A 204 -5.79 26.38 -6.36
N SER A 205 -5.27 27.45 -6.97
CA SER A 205 -6.08 28.38 -7.76
C SER A 205 -6.70 27.76 -9.01
N ASN A 206 -6.10 26.69 -9.55
CA ASN A 206 -6.51 26.05 -10.80
C ASN A 206 -7.54 24.93 -10.58
N VAL A 207 -7.71 24.46 -9.34
CA VAL A 207 -8.50 23.26 -8.99
C VAL A 207 -9.90 23.29 -9.58
N ARG A 208 -10.64 24.39 -9.38
CA ARG A 208 -12.00 24.52 -9.90
C ARG A 208 -12.07 24.41 -11.43
N THR A 209 -11.10 25.00 -12.12
CA THR A 209 -11.01 24.93 -13.58
C THR A 209 -10.70 23.50 -14.04
N SER A 210 -9.73 22.84 -13.41
CA SER A 210 -9.35 21.46 -13.72
C SER A 210 -10.52 20.50 -13.52
N ILE A 211 -11.20 20.56 -12.38
CA ILE A 211 -12.41 19.75 -12.09
C ILE A 211 -13.51 20.03 -13.13
N THR A 212 -13.79 21.33 -13.41
CA THR A 212 -14.81 21.68 -14.39
C THR A 212 -14.49 21.12 -15.79
N ASN A 213 -13.23 21.11 -16.18
CA ASN A 213 -12.80 20.55 -17.47
C ASN A 213 -12.97 19.03 -17.55
N LEU A 214 -12.67 18.29 -16.47
CA LEU A 214 -12.96 16.85 -16.38
C LEU A 214 -14.47 16.60 -16.53
N LEU A 215 -15.29 17.31 -15.77
CA LEU A 215 -16.75 17.14 -15.80
C LEU A 215 -17.35 17.47 -17.18
N LYS A 216 -16.86 18.51 -17.86
CA LYS A 216 -17.30 18.85 -19.25
C LYS A 216 -16.97 17.74 -20.24
N ARG A 217 -15.94 16.94 -20.00
CA ARG A 217 -15.58 15.78 -20.83
C ARG A 217 -16.29 14.50 -20.42
N GLY A 218 -17.11 14.54 -19.36
CA GLY A 218 -17.79 13.37 -18.80
C GLY A 218 -16.83 12.42 -18.04
N GLU A 219 -15.71 12.96 -17.57
CA GLU A 219 -14.70 12.20 -16.83
C GLU A 219 -14.93 12.34 -15.32
N SER A 220 -14.66 11.23 -14.57
CA SER A 220 -14.62 11.25 -13.11
C SER A 220 -13.38 11.98 -12.60
N ILE A 221 -13.46 12.50 -11.37
CA ILE A 221 -12.29 13.09 -10.72
C ILE A 221 -11.42 11.96 -10.18
N PRO A 222 -10.14 11.86 -10.60
CA PRO A 222 -9.26 10.79 -10.17
C PRO A 222 -9.09 10.75 -8.64
N GLY A 223 -9.32 9.58 -8.05
CA GLY A 223 -9.20 9.37 -6.61
C GLY A 223 -10.44 9.71 -5.78
N PHE A 224 -11.56 10.02 -6.43
CA PHE A 224 -12.83 10.32 -5.76
C PHE A 224 -13.95 9.46 -6.32
N GLY A 225 -14.89 9.05 -5.44
CA GLY A 225 -16.17 8.43 -5.83
C GLY A 225 -16.10 7.19 -6.73
N GLU A 226 -14.93 6.62 -6.96
CA GLU A 226 -14.75 5.54 -7.92
C GLU A 226 -15.37 4.23 -7.45
N VAL A 227 -16.35 3.75 -8.22
CA VAL A 227 -16.86 2.39 -8.10
C VAL A 227 -15.81 1.44 -8.65
N VAL A 228 -15.37 0.44 -7.88
CA VAL A 228 -14.49 -0.62 -8.39
C VAL A 228 -15.29 -1.45 -9.39
N PRO A 229 -15.01 -1.37 -10.70
CA PRO A 229 -15.79 -2.10 -11.70
C PRO A 229 -15.63 -3.61 -11.49
N GLY A 230 -16.75 -4.33 -11.45
CA GLY A 230 -16.81 -5.78 -11.33
C GLY A 230 -17.37 -6.30 -10.03
N PHE A 231 -17.49 -5.48 -8.98
CA PHE A 231 -18.05 -5.90 -7.69
C PHE A 231 -19.33 -5.17 -7.27
N GLY A 232 -19.83 -4.23 -8.07
CA GLY A 232 -21.17 -3.62 -7.90
C GLY A 232 -21.45 -2.90 -6.58
N SER A 233 -20.48 -2.81 -5.68
CA SER A 233 -20.65 -2.17 -4.37
C SER A 233 -19.65 -1.05 -4.17
N VAL A 234 -20.13 0.07 -3.71
CA VAL A 234 -19.32 1.12 -3.09
C VAL A 234 -18.94 0.59 -1.71
N PHE A 235 -17.69 0.21 -1.50
CA PHE A 235 -17.24 -0.32 -0.20
C PHE A 235 -17.49 0.68 0.95
N TYR A 236 -17.45 1.96 0.65
CA TYR A 236 -17.57 3.04 1.63
C TYR A 236 -18.58 4.09 1.15
N PRO A 237 -19.89 3.91 1.38
CA PRO A 237 -20.93 4.82 0.89
C PRO A 237 -20.82 6.24 1.44
N VAL A 238 -20.21 6.41 2.62
CA VAL A 238 -19.95 7.72 3.25
C VAL A 238 -18.53 8.25 3.02
N GLY A 239 -17.73 7.56 2.20
CA GLY A 239 -16.33 7.90 1.89
C GLY A 239 -15.32 6.94 2.53
N ASP A 240 -14.16 6.80 1.90
CA ASP A 240 -13.09 5.89 2.36
C ASP A 240 -12.41 6.44 3.63
N PRO A 241 -12.61 5.81 4.81
CA PRO A 241 -12.05 6.31 6.06
C PRO A 241 -10.52 6.26 6.08
N ARG A 242 -9.90 5.37 5.29
CA ARG A 242 -8.44 5.25 5.17
C ARG A 242 -7.85 6.46 4.47
N GLY A 243 -8.45 6.87 3.34
CA GLY A 243 -8.03 8.04 2.58
C GLY A 243 -8.15 9.31 3.43
N LYS A 244 -9.25 9.45 4.15
CA LYS A 244 -9.48 10.56 5.08
C LYS A 244 -8.39 10.62 6.15
N LEU A 245 -8.17 9.52 6.89
CA LEU A 245 -7.16 9.48 7.96
C LEU A 245 -5.75 9.78 7.42
N LEU A 246 -5.37 9.19 6.28
CA LEU A 246 -4.04 9.40 5.72
C LEU A 246 -3.81 10.85 5.29
N LEU A 247 -4.82 11.52 4.74
CA LEU A 247 -4.77 12.95 4.43
C LEU A 247 -4.64 13.80 5.69
N GLU A 248 -5.40 13.51 6.75
CA GLU A 248 -5.33 14.20 8.04
C GLU A 248 -3.93 14.08 8.65
N LEU A 249 -3.39 12.86 8.75
CA LEU A 249 -2.04 12.61 9.26
C LEU A 249 -0.96 13.29 8.40
N THR A 250 -1.12 13.27 7.07
CA THR A 250 -0.17 13.97 6.18
C THR A 250 -0.20 15.48 6.38
N ALA A 251 -1.39 16.06 6.54
CA ALA A 251 -1.55 17.49 6.79
C ALA A 251 -1.03 17.92 8.17
N GLU A 252 -1.16 17.07 9.17
CA GLU A 252 -0.60 17.30 10.51
C GLU A 252 0.94 17.38 10.47
N VAL A 253 1.57 16.45 9.77
CA VAL A 253 3.04 16.38 9.68
C VAL A 253 3.62 17.42 8.74
N TYR A 254 2.94 17.72 7.62
CA TYR A 254 3.41 18.61 6.55
C TYR A 254 2.40 19.70 6.17
N PRO A 255 1.93 20.54 7.12
CA PRO A 255 0.83 21.47 6.89
C PRO A 255 1.12 22.54 5.80
N GLN A 256 2.38 22.83 5.53
CA GLN A 256 2.80 23.82 4.54
C GLN A 256 3.26 23.18 3.22
N SER A 257 3.14 21.86 3.07
CA SER A 257 3.49 21.22 1.80
C SER A 257 2.57 21.67 0.67
N PRO A 258 3.10 22.10 -0.49
CA PRO A 258 2.28 22.42 -1.64
C PRO A 258 1.35 21.27 -2.07
N ALA A 259 1.82 20.01 -1.92
CA ALA A 259 1.01 18.83 -2.21
C ALA A 259 -0.21 18.72 -1.28
N VAL A 260 -0.02 19.00 0.01
CA VAL A 260 -1.11 18.99 1.01
C VAL A 260 -2.10 20.11 0.74
N LEU A 261 -1.63 21.33 0.50
CA LEU A 261 -2.50 22.48 0.21
C LEU A 261 -3.33 22.25 -1.06
N LEU A 262 -2.71 21.69 -2.10
CA LEU A 262 -3.40 21.33 -3.34
C LEU A 262 -4.46 20.24 -3.07
N ALA A 263 -4.11 19.18 -2.36
CA ALA A 263 -5.01 18.07 -2.04
C ALA A 263 -6.21 18.51 -1.19
N GLN A 264 -5.99 19.39 -0.21
CA GLN A 264 -7.07 19.99 0.59
C GLN A 264 -8.04 20.75 -0.30
N ARG A 265 -7.53 21.58 -1.21
CA ARG A 265 -8.37 22.36 -2.12
C ARG A 265 -9.14 21.47 -3.09
N VAL A 266 -8.52 20.40 -3.62
CA VAL A 266 -9.20 19.40 -4.46
C VAL A 266 -10.32 18.72 -3.69
N THR A 267 -10.06 18.32 -2.45
CA THR A 267 -11.04 17.64 -1.59
C THR A 267 -12.24 18.57 -1.29
N GLU A 268 -12.00 19.81 -0.94
CA GLU A 268 -13.04 20.82 -0.69
C GLU A 268 -13.94 21.06 -1.90
N GLU A 269 -13.33 21.33 -3.07
CA GLU A 269 -14.07 21.59 -4.30
C GLU A 269 -14.86 20.37 -4.76
N THR A 270 -14.26 19.19 -4.75
CA THR A 270 -14.93 17.93 -5.14
C THR A 270 -16.10 17.62 -4.23
N ASN A 271 -15.91 17.76 -2.93
CA ASN A 271 -17.00 17.56 -1.97
C ASN A 271 -18.13 18.57 -2.17
N THR A 272 -17.79 19.84 -2.43
CA THR A 272 -18.79 20.90 -2.63
C THR A 272 -19.59 20.69 -3.92
N LEU A 273 -18.94 20.25 -5.00
CA LEU A 273 -19.55 20.11 -6.32
C LEU A 273 -20.30 18.78 -6.50
N LEU A 274 -19.78 17.69 -5.94
CA LEU A 274 -20.26 16.32 -6.20
C LEU A 274 -20.65 15.54 -4.95
N GLY A 275 -20.32 16.02 -3.76
CA GLY A 275 -20.51 15.26 -2.51
C GLY A 275 -19.54 14.08 -2.36
N GLU A 276 -18.57 13.92 -3.26
CA GLU A 276 -17.64 12.80 -3.27
C GLU A 276 -16.48 13.00 -2.29
N ARG A 277 -15.93 11.90 -1.80
CA ARG A 277 -14.87 11.85 -0.82
C ARG A 277 -13.60 11.20 -1.40
N PRO A 278 -12.40 11.57 -0.91
CA PRO A 278 -11.15 10.98 -1.37
C PRO A 278 -11.04 9.50 -0.97
N THR A 279 -10.45 8.71 -1.86
CA THR A 279 -10.09 7.30 -1.63
C THR A 279 -8.72 7.18 -0.98
N ILE A 280 -8.36 5.96 -0.54
CA ILE A 280 -7.00 5.66 -0.05
C ILE A 280 -5.93 6.00 -1.10
N PHE A 281 -6.20 5.79 -2.39
CA PHE A 281 -5.24 6.12 -3.45
C PHE A 281 -4.94 7.62 -3.53
N PHE A 282 -5.94 8.47 -3.35
CA PHE A 282 -5.73 9.93 -3.28
C PHE A 282 -4.87 10.31 -2.07
N GLY A 283 -5.13 9.69 -0.91
CA GLY A 283 -4.30 9.86 0.29
C GLY A 283 -2.85 9.44 0.08
N LEU A 284 -2.63 8.25 -0.50
CA LEU A 284 -1.30 7.72 -0.80
C LEU A 284 -0.50 8.62 -1.76
N VAL A 285 -1.13 9.07 -2.85
CA VAL A 285 -0.47 9.98 -3.81
C VAL A 285 -0.16 11.33 -3.17
N THR A 286 -1.08 11.88 -2.37
CA THR A 286 -0.84 13.15 -1.64
C THR A 286 0.35 13.01 -0.69
N MET A 287 0.40 11.93 0.09
CA MET A 287 1.51 11.64 1.00
C MET A 287 2.82 11.44 0.23
N ALA A 288 2.80 10.66 -0.86
CA ALA A 288 3.99 10.42 -1.68
C ALA A 288 4.56 11.72 -2.24
N ARG A 289 3.72 12.64 -2.70
CA ARG A 289 4.13 13.98 -3.16
C ARG A 289 4.65 14.84 -2.03
N ALA A 290 4.02 14.81 -0.85
CA ALA A 290 4.48 15.58 0.31
C ALA A 290 5.86 15.14 0.81
N LEU A 291 6.16 13.84 0.68
CA LEU A 291 7.44 13.22 1.03
C LEU A 291 8.46 13.20 -0.11
N ASN A 292 8.10 13.63 -1.33
CA ASN A 292 8.90 13.47 -2.55
C ASN A 292 9.37 12.02 -2.77
N LEU A 293 8.46 11.05 -2.60
CA LEU A 293 8.77 9.64 -2.85
C LEU A 293 9.11 9.39 -4.33
N PRO A 294 9.86 8.35 -4.63
CA PRO A 294 10.18 8.00 -6.02
C PRO A 294 8.92 7.64 -6.81
N PRO A 295 8.94 7.75 -8.15
CA PRO A 295 7.85 7.28 -9.00
C PRO A 295 7.44 5.84 -8.65
N GLY A 296 6.13 5.60 -8.54
CA GLY A 296 5.58 4.31 -8.10
C GLY A 296 5.62 4.08 -6.58
N GLY A 297 6.15 5.01 -5.76
CA GLY A 297 6.18 4.87 -4.30
C GLY A 297 4.79 4.74 -3.67
N ALA A 298 3.80 5.48 -4.18
CA ALA A 298 2.41 5.39 -3.70
C ALA A 298 1.82 3.98 -3.89
N ILE A 299 1.98 3.39 -5.08
CA ILE A 299 1.46 2.04 -5.34
C ILE A 299 2.29 0.95 -4.65
N ALA A 300 3.58 1.18 -4.42
CA ALA A 300 4.43 0.26 -3.67
C ALA A 300 4.00 0.13 -2.20
N LEU A 301 3.49 1.21 -1.60
CA LEU A 301 2.93 1.17 -0.23
C LEU A 301 1.59 0.44 -0.17
N PHE A 302 0.85 0.41 -1.27
CA PHE A 302 -0.41 -0.32 -1.38
C PHE A 302 -0.18 -1.82 -1.64
N ALA A 303 0.91 -2.17 -2.32
CA ALA A 303 1.26 -3.53 -2.74
C ALA A 303 1.71 -4.41 -1.57
#